data_d5bfa7d53ecb96796d5ead00b1602a85
#
_entry.id   d5bfa7d53ecb96796d5ead00b1602a85
#
_cell.length_a   1.000
_cell.length_b   1.000
_cell.length_c   1.000
_cell.angle_alpha   90.00
_cell.angle_beta   90.00
_cell.angle_gamma   90.00
#
_symmetry.space_group_name_H-M   'P 1'
#
loop_
_entity.id
_entity.type
_entity.pdbx_description
1 polymer ?
#
loop_
_entity_poly.entity_id
_entity_poly.type
_entity_poly.pdbx_seq_one_letter_code
_entity_poly.pdbx_strand_id
1 'polypeptide(L)'
;MVRLIPSLLAMATVLGGVIGCSAHQPPTPASGCRQLDAFLKWHHGVREFLQSAIDANSRCTGTADGSARKVAIFDWDNTVVKNDIGYATNYYMLQHSLVLQPANQDWHAASRYLTDAAANALSVACGKVVPAGKPLPTGSNALCANEILSLLDGETTTGQPAFVGNNVRRLAGPYAWSNALSAGYTAEELAGFADQAKKQNLAADVGATQQVGTQQVDGYIRVYPQMKDLIGTLQAHGIDTWVVSASPEPIVKVWAGEVGLDDQHVVGVGSVADQSGKLTAHLVGCGGVRDGDDSVMTYLDGKRCWANQVIFGVTGPQAFNQLAADRRQVLAAGDSNSDATFVGDATVVSLVINRNQDDLMCRAYDGLFTRGGKWAINPMFIDPLPQHAPYVCGEAFINPDGSKQPVLRNDGTPIPDQVDSVF
;
A
#
# COMPACT_ATOMS: atom_id res chain seq x y z
N MET A 1 -44.57 -80.15 -48.40
CA MET A 1 -43.30 -79.42 -48.62
C MET A 1 -43.52 -78.00 -48.17
N VAL A 2 -43.09 -77.71 -46.94
CA VAL A 2 -43.28 -76.39 -46.31
C VAL A 2 -41.90 -75.81 -46.09
N ARG A 3 -41.58 -74.63 -46.66
CA ARG A 3 -40.36 -73.93 -46.46
C ARG A 3 -40.57 -72.88 -45.40
N LEU A 4 -39.79 -72.97 -44.28
CA LEU A 4 -39.68 -72.00 -43.25
C LEU A 4 -38.78 -70.85 -43.71
N ILE A 5 -39.19 -69.60 -43.41
CA ILE A 5 -38.41 -68.39 -43.60
C ILE A 5 -38.09 -67.88 -42.15
N PRO A 6 -36.84 -67.60 -41.81
CA PRO A 6 -36.50 -67.03 -40.46
C PRO A 6 -36.63 -65.47 -40.47
N SER A 7 -37.30 -64.97 -39.46
CA SER A 7 -37.41 -63.52 -39.20
C SER A 7 -36.11 -62.96 -38.59
N LEU A 8 -35.53 -61.91 -39.18
CA LEU A 8 -34.48 -61.15 -38.57
C LEU A 8 -35.06 -60.12 -37.61
N LEU A 9 -34.61 -60.22 -36.36
CA LEU A 9 -34.84 -59.22 -35.31
C LEU A 9 -33.78 -58.14 -35.43
N ALA A 10 -34.14 -56.91 -35.75
CA ALA A 10 -33.25 -55.75 -35.74
C ALA A 10 -33.13 -55.20 -34.31
N MET A 11 -31.96 -55.29 -33.71
CA MET A 11 -31.63 -54.66 -32.41
C MET A 11 -31.19 -53.22 -32.69
N ALA A 12 -31.97 -52.25 -32.22
CA ALA A 12 -31.62 -50.84 -32.24
C ALA A 12 -30.73 -50.53 -31.02
N THR A 13 -29.44 -50.26 -31.22
CA THR A 13 -28.53 -49.74 -30.20
C THR A 13 -28.72 -48.23 -30.04
N VAL A 14 -29.23 -47.82 -28.92
CA VAL A 14 -29.28 -46.38 -28.50
C VAL A 14 -27.88 -46.02 -28.00
N LEU A 15 -27.14 -45.22 -28.74
CA LEU A 15 -25.93 -44.53 -28.28
C LEU A 15 -26.34 -43.37 -27.41
N GLY A 16 -26.25 -43.55 -26.07
CA GLY A 16 -26.32 -42.48 -25.11
C GLY A 16 -25.06 -41.64 -25.18
N GLY A 17 -25.12 -40.41 -25.72
CA GLY A 17 -24.06 -39.43 -25.70
C GLY A 17 -23.85 -38.93 -24.27
N VAL A 18 -22.74 -39.30 -23.62
CA VAL A 18 -22.26 -38.71 -22.38
C VAL A 18 -21.66 -37.35 -22.75
N ILE A 19 -22.37 -36.26 -22.41
CA ILE A 19 -21.79 -34.90 -22.48
C ILE A 19 -20.81 -34.85 -21.29
N GLY A 20 -19.54 -35.08 -21.58
CA GLY A 20 -18.45 -34.88 -20.63
C GLY A 20 -18.25 -33.37 -20.41
N CYS A 21 -18.60 -32.88 -19.23
CA CYS A 21 -18.08 -31.62 -18.73
C CYS A 21 -16.55 -31.78 -18.64
N SER A 22 -15.82 -31.20 -19.60
CA SER A 22 -14.38 -31.04 -19.49
C SER A 22 -14.10 -30.08 -18.34
N ALA A 23 -13.75 -30.63 -17.17
CA ALA A 23 -13.12 -29.84 -16.14
C ALA A 23 -11.86 -29.21 -16.73
N HIS A 24 -11.79 -27.88 -16.81
CA HIS A 24 -10.56 -27.16 -17.13
C HIS A 24 -9.54 -27.58 -16.08
N GLN A 25 -8.63 -28.49 -16.44
CA GLN A 25 -7.42 -28.70 -15.64
C GLN A 25 -6.59 -27.41 -15.73
N PRO A 26 -6.12 -26.88 -14.60
CA PRO A 26 -5.18 -25.78 -14.63
C PRO A 26 -3.95 -26.22 -15.45
N PRO A 27 -3.34 -25.31 -16.23
CA PRO A 27 -2.17 -25.66 -17.03
C PRO A 27 -1.07 -26.17 -16.11
N THR A 28 -0.49 -27.33 -16.47
CA THR A 28 0.68 -27.88 -15.79
C THR A 28 1.82 -26.87 -15.94
N PRO A 29 2.49 -26.44 -14.85
CA PRO A 29 3.60 -25.51 -14.97
C PRO A 29 4.65 -26.03 -15.94
N ALA A 30 5.14 -25.15 -16.83
CA ALA A 30 6.32 -25.49 -17.63
C ALA A 30 7.46 -25.84 -16.66
N SER A 31 8.08 -27.00 -16.84
CA SER A 31 9.14 -27.49 -15.95
C SER A 31 10.30 -26.47 -15.94
N GLY A 32 10.47 -25.74 -14.85
CA GLY A 32 11.53 -24.75 -14.64
C GLY A 32 11.08 -23.33 -14.23
N CYS A 33 9.81 -22.96 -14.34
CA CYS A 33 9.34 -21.68 -13.84
C CYS A 33 9.22 -21.69 -12.30
N ARG A 34 9.66 -20.59 -11.65
CA ARG A 34 9.55 -20.43 -10.20
C ARG A 34 8.09 -20.50 -9.76
N GLN A 35 7.84 -21.22 -8.70
CA GLN A 35 6.52 -21.31 -8.05
C GLN A 35 6.59 -20.63 -6.69
N LEU A 36 5.45 -20.15 -6.20
CA LEU A 36 5.34 -19.67 -4.83
C LEU A 36 5.65 -20.81 -3.86
N ASP A 37 6.42 -20.51 -2.83
CA ASP A 37 6.85 -21.47 -1.84
C ASP A 37 5.64 -22.11 -1.13
N ALA A 38 5.51 -23.42 -1.25
CA ALA A 38 4.42 -24.20 -0.66
C ALA A 38 4.48 -24.28 0.87
N PHE A 39 5.62 -23.98 1.49
CA PHE A 39 5.80 -23.98 2.95
C PHE A 39 5.38 -22.65 3.59
N LEU A 40 5.29 -21.57 2.83
CA LEU A 40 4.79 -20.28 3.30
C LEU A 40 3.28 -20.32 3.40
N LYS A 41 2.78 -20.00 4.59
CA LYS A 41 1.34 -20.05 4.86
C LYS A 41 0.62 -18.83 4.30
N TRP A 42 -0.36 -19.10 3.47
CA TRP A 42 -1.36 -18.17 2.99
C TRP A 42 -2.74 -18.59 3.49
N HIS A 43 -3.69 -17.65 3.55
CA HIS A 43 -5.08 -18.02 3.80
C HIS A 43 -5.61 -18.93 2.68
N HIS A 44 -6.64 -19.74 3.00
CA HIS A 44 -7.15 -20.80 2.12
C HIS A 44 -7.33 -20.40 0.65
N GLY A 45 -6.60 -21.08 -0.25
CA GLY A 45 -6.68 -20.91 -1.70
C GLY A 45 -6.00 -19.65 -2.27
N VAL A 46 -5.53 -18.73 -1.42
CA VAL A 46 -4.89 -17.46 -1.87
C VAL A 46 -3.60 -17.77 -2.64
N ARG A 47 -2.74 -18.66 -2.14
CA ARG A 47 -1.49 -19.04 -2.82
C ARG A 47 -1.76 -19.60 -4.22
N GLU A 48 -2.70 -20.52 -4.34
CA GLU A 48 -3.09 -21.17 -5.60
C GLU A 48 -3.69 -20.15 -6.57
N PHE A 49 -4.50 -19.23 -6.07
CA PHE A 49 -5.07 -18.15 -6.88
C PHE A 49 -3.99 -17.21 -7.41
N LEU A 50 -3.05 -16.78 -6.55
CA LEU A 50 -1.89 -15.97 -6.94
C LEU A 50 -1.03 -16.69 -7.97
N GLN A 51 -0.67 -17.96 -7.73
CA GLN A 51 0.14 -18.74 -8.67
C GLN A 51 -0.53 -18.90 -10.03
N SER A 52 -1.82 -19.19 -10.05
CA SER A 52 -2.60 -19.28 -11.31
C SER A 52 -2.59 -17.96 -12.09
N ALA A 53 -2.72 -16.83 -11.38
CA ALA A 53 -2.67 -15.51 -12.00
C ALA A 53 -1.26 -15.17 -12.53
N ILE A 54 -0.21 -15.56 -11.80
CA ILE A 54 1.18 -15.40 -12.25
C ILE A 54 1.42 -16.21 -13.52
N ASP A 55 1.06 -17.49 -13.51
CA ASP A 55 1.27 -18.39 -14.65
C ASP A 55 0.53 -17.92 -15.91
N ALA A 56 -0.70 -17.39 -15.74
CA ALA A 56 -1.51 -16.86 -16.85
C ALA A 56 -0.95 -15.56 -17.46
N ASN A 57 -0.09 -14.83 -16.74
CA ASN A 57 0.51 -13.57 -17.20
C ASN A 57 2.03 -13.65 -17.38
N SER A 58 2.57 -14.86 -17.40
CA SER A 58 4.00 -15.14 -17.33
C SER A 58 4.65 -15.21 -18.71
N ARG A 59 5.85 -14.62 -18.82
CA ARG A 59 6.75 -14.87 -19.94
C ARG A 59 7.45 -16.22 -19.81
N CYS A 60 7.67 -16.71 -18.61
CA CYS A 60 8.32 -18.00 -18.37
C CYS A 60 7.48 -19.17 -18.86
N THR A 61 6.17 -19.14 -18.65
CA THR A 61 5.23 -20.19 -19.13
C THR A 61 4.86 -20.02 -20.61
N GLY A 62 5.26 -18.91 -21.23
CA GLY A 62 4.89 -18.58 -22.62
C GLY A 62 3.42 -18.20 -22.80
N THR A 63 2.68 -17.99 -21.71
CA THR A 63 1.26 -17.61 -21.75
C THR A 63 1.05 -16.12 -21.94
N ALA A 64 2.04 -15.28 -21.59
CA ALA A 64 1.99 -13.86 -21.87
C ALA A 64 2.17 -13.61 -23.37
N ASP A 65 1.27 -12.84 -23.97
CA ASP A 65 1.53 -12.18 -25.23
C ASP A 65 2.82 -11.35 -25.10
N GLY A 66 3.87 -11.72 -25.85
CA GLY A 66 5.23 -11.19 -25.69
C GLY A 66 5.39 -9.69 -25.91
N SER A 67 4.32 -8.97 -26.29
CA SER A 67 4.33 -7.54 -26.61
C SER A 67 3.88 -6.65 -25.45
N ALA A 68 3.03 -7.10 -24.52
CA ALA A 68 2.47 -6.27 -23.46
C ALA A 68 3.24 -6.40 -22.15
N ARG A 69 3.73 -5.26 -21.64
CA ARG A 69 4.33 -5.16 -20.29
C ARG A 69 3.27 -5.50 -19.22
N LYS A 70 3.52 -6.53 -18.42
CA LYS A 70 2.70 -6.88 -17.26
C LYS A 70 3.30 -6.23 -16.03
N VAL A 71 2.48 -5.60 -15.21
CA VAL A 71 2.90 -4.83 -14.04
C VAL A 71 2.21 -5.37 -12.79
N ALA A 72 2.95 -5.46 -11.69
CA ALA A 72 2.43 -5.66 -10.35
C ALA A 72 2.81 -4.47 -9.47
N ILE A 73 1.89 -3.99 -8.63
CA ILE A 73 2.10 -2.82 -7.76
C ILE A 73 1.76 -3.17 -6.31
N PHE A 74 2.69 -2.86 -5.42
CA PHE A 74 2.55 -3.11 -3.99
C PHE A 74 2.57 -1.80 -3.20
N ASP A 75 1.70 -1.65 -2.23
CA ASP A 75 1.98 -0.80 -1.09
C ASP A 75 3.11 -1.43 -0.25
N TRP A 76 3.69 -0.65 0.70
CA TRP A 76 4.83 -1.12 1.47
C TRP A 76 4.50 -1.44 2.92
N ASP A 77 4.10 -0.43 3.69
CA ASP A 77 3.91 -0.50 5.13
C ASP A 77 2.69 -1.37 5.47
N ASN A 78 2.90 -2.39 6.30
CA ASN A 78 1.92 -3.42 6.65
C ASN A 78 1.40 -4.28 5.47
N THR A 79 1.84 -4.00 4.24
CA THR A 79 1.59 -4.82 3.04
C THR A 79 2.77 -5.75 2.74
N VAL A 80 3.97 -5.20 2.55
CA VAL A 80 5.21 -5.97 2.29
C VAL A 80 5.95 -6.25 3.59
N VAL A 81 5.86 -5.36 4.54
CA VAL A 81 6.46 -5.47 5.88
C VAL A 81 5.39 -5.38 6.96
N LYS A 82 5.68 -5.88 8.15
CA LYS A 82 4.95 -5.57 9.38
C LYS A 82 5.46 -4.25 9.93
N ASN A 83 4.54 -3.38 10.33
CA ASN A 83 4.75 -2.01 10.83
C ASN A 83 5.20 -1.02 9.75
N ASP A 84 5.47 0.23 10.13
CA ASP A 84 5.64 1.38 9.25
C ASP A 84 7.09 1.87 9.25
N ILE A 85 7.75 1.87 8.08
CA ILE A 85 9.15 2.27 7.91
C ILE A 85 9.35 3.79 8.01
N GLY A 86 8.35 4.55 7.59
CA GLY A 86 8.36 6.01 7.69
C GLY A 86 8.32 6.43 9.16
N TYR A 87 7.38 5.86 9.91
CA TYR A 87 7.28 6.12 11.36
C TYR A 87 8.51 5.60 12.11
N ALA A 88 9.03 4.42 11.80
CA ALA A 88 10.26 3.92 12.42
C ALA A 88 11.44 4.88 12.20
N THR A 89 11.55 5.50 11.02
CA THR A 89 12.58 6.51 10.73
C THR A 89 12.31 7.80 11.52
N ASN A 90 11.07 8.25 11.63
CA ASN A 90 10.71 9.41 12.46
C ASN A 90 11.00 9.18 13.94
N TYR A 91 10.74 7.97 14.47
CA TYR A 91 11.07 7.60 15.85
C TYR A 91 12.59 7.69 16.09
N TYR A 92 13.39 7.15 15.16
CA TYR A 92 14.84 7.28 15.21
C TYR A 92 15.27 8.75 15.19
N MET A 93 14.70 9.57 14.32
CA MET A 93 15.03 11.01 14.24
C MET A 93 14.67 11.75 15.54
N LEU A 94 13.53 11.45 16.14
CA LEU A 94 13.11 12.05 17.42
C LEU A 94 14.03 11.65 18.58
N GLN A 95 14.39 10.36 18.69
CA GLN A 95 15.28 9.84 19.72
C GLN A 95 16.69 10.46 19.64
N HIS A 96 17.17 10.74 18.43
CA HIS A 96 18.51 11.24 18.16
C HIS A 96 18.57 12.76 17.97
N SER A 97 17.45 13.49 18.26
CA SER A 97 17.39 14.95 18.10
C SER A 97 17.73 15.42 16.68
N LEU A 98 17.21 14.73 15.66
CA LEU A 98 17.48 15.02 14.26
C LEU A 98 16.37 15.85 13.59
N VAL A 99 15.24 16.11 14.26
CA VAL A 99 14.20 17.00 13.73
C VAL A 99 14.69 18.44 13.86
N LEU A 100 14.60 19.21 12.78
CA LEU A 100 15.10 20.58 12.75
C LEU A 100 14.01 21.58 13.14
N GLN A 101 14.42 22.67 13.81
CA GLN A 101 13.55 23.83 14.04
C GLN A 101 13.13 24.44 12.69
N PRO A 102 11.82 24.63 12.41
CA PRO A 102 11.38 25.15 11.13
C PRO A 102 11.86 26.58 10.86
N ALA A 103 11.78 26.98 9.59
CA ALA A 103 12.12 28.34 9.14
C ALA A 103 11.36 29.39 9.94
N ASN A 104 12.01 30.47 10.32
CA ASN A 104 11.46 31.54 11.14
C ASN A 104 10.88 31.07 12.51
N GLN A 105 11.17 29.86 12.92
CA GLN A 105 10.55 29.22 14.10
C GLN A 105 9.03 29.17 14.01
N ASP A 106 8.51 29.09 12.78
CA ASP A 106 7.09 29.03 12.44
C ASP A 106 6.74 27.63 11.94
N TRP A 107 5.93 26.91 12.71
CA TRP A 107 5.51 25.55 12.38
C TRP A 107 4.57 25.47 11.16
N HIS A 108 3.90 26.57 10.79
CA HIS A 108 3.11 26.61 9.55
C HIS A 108 4.00 26.45 8.30
N ALA A 109 5.31 26.71 8.40
CA ALA A 109 6.27 26.42 7.33
C ALA A 109 6.42 24.91 7.03
N ALA A 110 6.05 24.03 7.98
CA ALA A 110 6.08 22.57 7.80
C ALA A 110 4.84 22.03 7.09
N SER A 111 3.68 22.70 7.21
CA SER A 111 2.46 22.34 6.48
C SER A 111 1.47 23.51 6.48
N ARG A 112 0.96 23.88 5.32
CA ARG A 112 -0.12 24.87 5.19
C ARG A 112 -1.45 24.41 5.76
N TYR A 113 -1.61 23.13 6.02
CA TYR A 113 -2.81 22.52 6.60
C TYR A 113 -2.75 22.42 8.12
N LEU A 114 -1.60 22.76 8.72
CA LEU A 114 -1.45 22.75 10.17
C LEU A 114 -2.38 23.79 10.79
N THR A 115 -3.13 23.40 11.81
CA THR A 115 -4.01 24.33 12.54
C THR A 115 -3.19 25.26 13.43
N ASP A 116 -3.74 26.45 13.75
CA ASP A 116 -3.14 27.35 14.72
C ASP A 116 -2.96 26.68 16.09
N ALA A 117 -3.90 25.82 16.48
CA ALA A 117 -3.82 25.05 17.73
C ALA A 117 -2.57 24.14 17.74
N ALA A 118 -2.33 23.40 16.67
CA ALA A 118 -1.19 22.50 16.54
C ALA A 118 0.14 23.30 16.45
N ALA A 119 0.19 24.39 15.67
CA ALA A 119 1.37 25.23 15.56
C ALA A 119 1.74 25.89 16.91
N ASN A 120 0.74 26.31 17.68
CA ASN A 120 0.94 26.84 19.04
C ASN A 120 1.40 25.76 20.02
N ALA A 121 0.78 24.57 19.99
CA ALA A 121 1.17 23.44 20.84
C ALA A 121 2.64 23.05 20.60
N LEU A 122 3.06 22.89 19.35
CA LEU A 122 4.45 22.66 18.97
C LEU A 122 5.38 23.79 19.45
N SER A 123 4.98 25.06 19.28
CA SER A 123 5.77 26.22 19.73
C SER A 123 5.95 26.24 21.24
N VAL A 124 4.94 25.84 22.01
CA VAL A 124 5.00 25.74 23.47
C VAL A 124 5.90 24.56 23.89
N ALA A 125 5.69 23.39 23.28
CA ALA A 125 6.40 22.16 23.65
C ALA A 125 7.89 22.18 23.26
N CYS A 126 8.21 22.66 22.06
CA CYS A 126 9.59 22.70 21.53
C CYS A 126 10.35 23.99 21.86
N GLY A 127 9.62 25.08 22.16
CA GLY A 127 10.20 26.40 22.45
C GLY A 127 10.76 27.09 21.23
N LYS A 128 11.29 28.31 21.45
CA LYS A 128 11.88 29.18 20.42
C LYS A 128 13.36 29.51 20.67
N VAL A 129 14.03 28.76 21.56
CA VAL A 129 15.44 28.99 21.89
C VAL A 129 16.38 28.47 20.80
N VAL A 130 16.00 27.35 20.15
CA VAL A 130 16.79 26.75 19.08
C VAL A 130 16.64 27.61 17.82
N PRO A 131 17.74 28.03 17.17
CA PRO A 131 17.66 28.77 15.89
C PRO A 131 17.05 27.91 14.77
N ALA A 132 16.39 28.54 13.81
CA ALA A 132 15.87 27.90 12.62
C ALA A 132 16.94 27.03 11.91
N GLY A 133 16.56 25.84 11.45
CA GLY A 133 17.45 24.89 10.78
C GLY A 133 18.46 24.17 11.69
N LYS A 134 18.32 24.33 13.01
CA LYS A 134 19.14 23.58 14.00
C LYS A 134 18.32 22.48 14.66
N PRO A 135 18.98 21.36 15.07
CA PRO A 135 18.32 20.24 15.72
C PRO A 135 17.58 20.64 16.99
N LEU A 136 16.31 20.25 17.07
CA LEU A 136 15.51 20.32 18.29
C LEU A 136 15.98 19.25 19.27
N PRO A 137 16.01 19.51 20.58
CA PRO A 137 16.49 18.56 21.57
C PRO A 137 15.44 17.48 21.89
N THR A 138 14.81 16.87 20.90
CA THR A 138 13.70 15.91 21.05
C THR A 138 14.09 14.66 21.83
N GLY A 139 15.35 14.23 21.76
CA GLY A 139 15.86 13.11 22.56
C GLY A 139 15.91 13.37 24.08
N SER A 140 15.89 14.63 24.50
CA SER A 140 15.92 15.05 25.93
C SER A 140 14.72 15.91 26.34
N ASN A 141 14.01 16.53 25.41
CA ASN A 141 12.77 17.27 25.64
C ASN A 141 11.56 16.39 25.26
N ALA A 142 11.09 15.62 26.25
CA ALA A 142 9.97 14.70 26.04
C ALA A 142 8.67 15.43 25.61
N LEU A 143 8.43 16.66 26.05
CA LEU A 143 7.24 17.41 25.65
C LEU A 143 7.25 17.73 24.15
N CYS A 144 8.40 18.18 23.63
CA CYS A 144 8.56 18.44 22.20
C CYS A 144 8.42 17.14 21.39
N ALA A 145 9.05 16.05 21.81
CA ALA A 145 8.94 14.75 21.15
C ALA A 145 7.48 14.24 21.13
N ASN A 146 6.78 14.32 22.25
CA ASN A 146 5.39 13.91 22.38
C ASN A 146 4.47 14.72 21.44
N GLU A 147 4.65 16.04 21.37
CA GLU A 147 3.80 16.89 20.54
C GLU A 147 4.04 16.60 19.05
N ILE A 148 5.31 16.46 18.62
CA ILE A 148 5.63 16.07 17.24
C ILE A 148 5.05 14.69 16.90
N LEU A 149 5.13 13.73 17.84
CA LEU A 149 4.64 12.38 17.68
C LEU A 149 3.10 12.33 17.59
N SER A 150 2.41 13.11 18.42
CA SER A 150 0.94 13.16 18.47
C SER A 150 0.33 13.61 17.13
N LEU A 151 1.03 14.48 16.38
CA LEU A 151 0.58 14.91 15.06
C LEU A 151 0.64 13.80 14.00
N LEU A 152 1.39 12.72 14.23
CA LEU A 152 1.34 11.52 13.37
C LEU A 152 -0.01 10.78 13.49
N ASP A 153 -0.74 11.00 14.59
CA ASP A 153 -2.11 10.49 14.80
C ASP A 153 -3.19 11.53 14.38
N GLY A 154 -2.76 12.70 13.91
CA GLY A 154 -3.65 13.76 13.41
C GLY A 154 -4.15 14.73 14.48
N GLU A 155 -3.69 14.63 15.71
CA GLU A 155 -4.13 15.44 16.84
C GLU A 155 -2.94 15.98 17.65
N THR A 156 -3.18 17.07 18.38
CA THR A 156 -2.24 17.55 19.40
C THR A 156 -2.27 16.65 20.62
N THR A 157 -1.30 16.76 21.52
CA THR A 157 -1.31 16.06 22.82
C THR A 157 -2.52 16.41 23.70
N THR A 158 -3.27 17.46 23.37
CA THR A 158 -4.52 17.87 24.04
C THR A 158 -5.78 17.47 23.29
N GLY A 159 -5.66 16.65 22.22
CA GLY A 159 -6.79 16.15 21.42
C GLY A 159 -7.42 17.18 20.47
N GLN A 160 -6.70 18.26 20.10
CA GLN A 160 -7.17 19.18 19.08
C GLN A 160 -6.76 18.69 17.70
N PRO A 161 -7.63 18.80 16.67
CA PRO A 161 -7.26 18.44 15.29
C PRO A 161 -6.00 19.17 14.83
N ALA A 162 -5.03 18.43 14.31
CA ALA A 162 -3.76 18.99 13.87
C ALA A 162 -3.81 19.57 12.44
N PHE A 163 -4.68 19.03 11.59
CA PHE A 163 -4.73 19.39 10.16
C PHE A 163 -6.16 19.66 9.70
N VAL A 164 -6.34 20.66 8.81
CA VAL A 164 -7.64 21.03 8.23
C VAL A 164 -7.48 21.51 6.79
N GLY A 165 -8.53 21.37 5.99
CA GLY A 165 -8.65 22.00 4.67
C GLY A 165 -7.92 21.26 3.53
N ASN A 166 -7.30 20.12 3.77
CA ASN A 166 -6.73 19.25 2.74
C ASN A 166 -7.83 18.44 2.02
N ASN A 167 -7.57 18.07 0.77
CA ASN A 167 -8.35 17.05 0.09
C ASN A 167 -7.91 15.68 0.63
N VAL A 168 -8.74 15.08 1.50
CA VAL A 168 -8.40 13.83 2.20
C VAL A 168 -8.26 12.62 1.28
N ARG A 169 -8.66 12.72 0.02
CA ARG A 169 -8.41 11.66 -0.98
C ARG A 169 -7.06 11.78 -1.68
N ARG A 170 -6.37 12.89 -1.53
CA ARG A 170 -5.10 13.16 -2.22
C ARG A 170 -3.94 13.42 -1.26
N LEU A 171 -4.26 13.76 -0.03
CA LEU A 171 -3.28 14.08 1.01
C LEU A 171 -3.85 13.72 2.38
N ALA A 172 -3.07 12.97 3.16
CA ALA A 172 -3.30 12.76 4.58
C ALA A 172 -2.37 13.67 5.38
N GLY A 173 -2.92 14.53 6.22
CA GLY A 173 -2.14 15.46 7.06
C GLY A 173 -1.03 14.77 7.86
N PRO A 174 -1.31 13.67 8.59
CA PRO A 174 -0.31 12.92 9.35
C PRO A 174 0.86 12.39 8.50
N TYR A 175 0.60 11.84 7.32
CA TYR A 175 1.67 11.34 6.46
C TYR A 175 2.47 12.47 5.79
N ALA A 176 1.81 13.58 5.41
CA ALA A 176 2.52 14.77 4.96
C ALA A 176 3.40 15.36 6.08
N TRP A 177 2.93 15.34 7.33
CA TRP A 177 3.71 15.72 8.50
C TRP A 177 4.92 14.80 8.72
N SER A 178 4.73 13.48 8.66
CA SER A 178 5.84 12.49 8.72
C SER A 178 6.94 12.83 7.70
N ASN A 179 6.55 13.15 6.46
CA ASN A 179 7.49 13.56 5.41
C ASN A 179 8.17 14.90 5.72
N ALA A 180 7.43 15.89 6.26
CA ALA A 180 7.94 17.22 6.57
C ALA A 180 9.02 17.21 7.67
N LEU A 181 9.06 16.19 8.55
CA LEU A 181 10.11 16.05 9.57
C LEU A 181 11.51 15.88 8.99
N SER A 182 11.62 15.48 7.72
CA SER A 182 12.88 15.35 6.99
C SER A 182 13.39 16.67 6.39
N ALA A 183 12.62 17.75 6.47
CA ALA A 183 13.00 19.03 5.86
C ALA A 183 14.33 19.58 6.41
N GLY A 184 15.18 20.09 5.51
CA GLY A 184 16.51 20.59 5.81
C GLY A 184 17.65 19.57 5.68
N TYR A 185 17.34 18.30 5.42
CA TYR A 185 18.30 17.24 5.09
C TYR A 185 18.31 16.95 3.58
N THR A 186 19.39 16.41 3.08
CA THR A 186 19.41 15.84 1.72
C THR A 186 18.72 14.47 1.70
N ALA A 187 18.35 14.00 0.52
CA ALA A 187 17.78 12.64 0.36
C ALA A 187 18.76 11.56 0.86
N GLU A 188 20.08 11.77 0.67
CA GLU A 188 21.12 10.85 1.13
C GLU A 188 21.23 10.85 2.67
N GLU A 189 21.17 12.01 3.32
CA GLU A 189 21.15 12.10 4.79
C GLU A 189 19.94 11.39 5.37
N LEU A 190 18.74 11.60 4.79
CA LEU A 190 17.52 10.90 5.20
C LEU A 190 17.63 9.39 4.99
N ALA A 191 18.17 8.94 3.87
CA ALA A 191 18.44 7.52 3.62
C ALA A 191 19.41 6.94 4.67
N GLY A 192 20.40 7.71 5.10
CA GLY A 192 21.31 7.34 6.19
C GLY A 192 20.57 7.13 7.51
N PHE A 193 19.61 8.00 7.87
CA PHE A 193 18.78 7.83 9.08
C PHE A 193 17.87 6.61 8.94
N ALA A 194 17.27 6.42 7.78
CA ALA A 194 16.44 5.25 7.49
C ALA A 194 17.23 3.92 7.60
N ASP A 195 18.48 3.89 7.14
CA ASP A 195 19.34 2.71 7.26
C ASP A 195 19.67 2.38 8.73
N GLN A 196 19.90 3.39 9.56
CA GLN A 196 20.11 3.17 11.00
C GLN A 196 18.82 2.69 11.69
N ALA A 197 17.67 3.32 11.40
CA ALA A 197 16.37 2.87 11.89
C ALA A 197 16.07 1.44 11.43
N LYS A 198 16.36 1.09 10.17
CA LYS A 198 16.22 -0.26 9.61
C LYS A 198 17.04 -1.28 10.40
N LYS A 199 18.32 -1.01 10.63
CA LYS A 199 19.21 -1.91 11.40
C LYS A 199 18.67 -2.14 12.80
N GLN A 200 18.24 -1.09 13.50
CA GLN A 200 17.67 -1.17 14.83
C GLN A 200 16.39 -2.03 14.85
N ASN A 201 15.44 -1.75 13.94
CA ASN A 201 14.14 -2.41 13.92
C ASN A 201 14.20 -3.87 13.44
N LEU A 202 15.13 -4.20 12.52
CA LEU A 202 15.35 -5.59 12.10
C LEU A 202 16.02 -6.44 13.19
N ALA A 203 16.86 -5.83 14.04
CA ALA A 203 17.55 -6.51 15.14
C ALA A 203 16.65 -6.75 16.36
N ALA A 204 15.59 -5.94 16.53
CA ALA A 204 14.67 -6.07 17.68
C ALA A 204 13.80 -7.31 17.54
N ASP A 205 13.28 -7.87 18.63
CA ASP A 205 12.34 -8.99 18.61
C ASP A 205 10.96 -8.56 18.08
N VAL A 206 10.20 -9.52 17.54
CA VAL A 206 8.79 -9.30 17.20
C VAL A 206 8.01 -8.92 18.45
N GLY A 207 7.19 -7.88 18.39
CA GLY A 207 6.46 -7.33 19.53
C GLY A 207 7.28 -6.36 20.38
N ALA A 208 8.54 -6.09 20.04
CA ALA A 208 9.35 -5.11 20.77
C ALA A 208 8.77 -3.70 20.59
N THR A 209 8.85 -2.91 21.66
CA THR A 209 8.54 -1.47 21.65
C THR A 209 9.78 -0.65 21.93
N GLN A 210 9.74 0.63 21.57
CA GLN A 210 10.77 1.61 21.87
C GLN A 210 10.14 2.88 22.44
N GLN A 211 10.91 3.60 23.25
CA GLN A 211 10.42 4.83 23.84
C GLN A 211 10.78 6.04 22.99
N VAL A 212 9.76 6.89 22.69
CA VAL A 212 9.92 8.21 22.07
C VAL A 212 9.22 9.23 22.95
N GLY A 213 9.95 10.22 23.45
CA GLY A 213 9.41 11.07 24.49
C GLY A 213 9.02 10.25 25.73
N THR A 214 7.71 10.25 26.05
CA THR A 214 7.14 9.40 27.11
C THR A 214 6.31 8.24 26.58
N GLN A 215 6.17 8.11 25.25
CA GLN A 215 5.30 7.11 24.63
C GLN A 215 6.09 5.85 24.26
N GLN A 216 5.40 4.70 24.36
CA GLN A 216 5.90 3.43 23.82
C GLN A 216 5.31 3.25 22.43
N VAL A 217 6.18 3.10 21.43
CA VAL A 217 5.82 2.91 20.02
C VAL A 217 6.42 1.61 19.50
N ASP A 218 5.99 1.15 18.33
CA ASP A 218 6.56 -0.04 17.71
C ASP A 218 8.07 0.09 17.54
N GLY A 219 8.81 -0.93 18.00
CA GLY A 219 10.26 -0.95 17.98
C GLY A 219 10.83 -2.01 17.03
N TYR A 220 10.02 -2.63 16.16
CA TYR A 220 10.44 -3.67 15.24
C TYR A 220 9.78 -3.54 13.88
N ILE A 221 10.44 -4.05 12.85
CA ILE A 221 9.88 -4.25 11.50
C ILE A 221 10.30 -5.63 11.02
N ARG A 222 9.42 -6.30 10.27
CA ARG A 222 9.72 -7.58 9.62
C ARG A 222 9.20 -7.60 8.19
N VAL A 223 10.06 -7.95 7.26
CA VAL A 223 9.62 -8.29 5.90
C VAL A 223 8.82 -9.58 5.96
N TYR A 224 7.62 -9.59 5.39
CA TYR A 224 6.82 -10.79 5.29
C TYR A 224 7.46 -11.77 4.28
N PRO A 225 7.86 -12.98 4.70
CA PRO A 225 8.46 -13.96 3.78
C PRO A 225 7.56 -14.27 2.58
N GLN A 226 6.24 -14.29 2.79
CA GLN A 226 5.25 -14.52 1.74
C GLN A 226 5.27 -13.43 0.67
N MET A 227 5.38 -12.17 1.08
CA MET A 227 5.42 -11.05 0.15
C MET A 227 6.76 -10.97 -0.59
N LYS A 228 7.87 -11.27 0.10
CA LYS A 228 9.19 -11.39 -0.53
C LYS A 228 9.20 -12.51 -1.58
N ASP A 229 8.60 -13.64 -1.28
CA ASP A 229 8.49 -14.77 -2.22
C ASP A 229 7.59 -14.42 -3.40
N LEU A 230 6.44 -13.76 -3.16
CA LEU A 230 5.53 -13.30 -4.20
C LEU A 230 6.22 -12.33 -5.18
N ILE A 231 6.90 -11.30 -4.65
CA ILE A 231 7.65 -10.32 -5.45
C ILE A 231 8.73 -11.02 -6.29
N GLY A 232 9.55 -11.87 -5.66
CA GLY A 232 10.59 -12.59 -6.37
C GLY A 232 10.06 -13.57 -7.42
N THR A 233 8.87 -14.15 -7.19
CA THR A 233 8.21 -15.04 -8.16
C THR A 233 7.67 -14.23 -9.35
N LEU A 234 7.02 -13.09 -9.11
CA LEU A 234 6.56 -12.18 -10.16
C LEU A 234 7.71 -11.73 -11.07
N GLN A 235 8.84 -11.31 -10.47
CA GLN A 235 10.04 -10.92 -11.20
C GLN A 235 10.60 -12.07 -12.05
N ALA A 236 10.69 -13.28 -11.49
CA ALA A 236 11.15 -14.47 -12.21
C ALA A 236 10.23 -14.84 -13.41
N HIS A 237 8.97 -14.45 -13.37
CA HIS A 237 8.00 -14.62 -14.44
C HIS A 237 8.00 -13.44 -15.44
N GLY A 238 8.87 -12.45 -15.27
CA GLY A 238 8.99 -11.27 -16.13
C GLY A 238 7.84 -10.28 -15.96
N ILE A 239 7.17 -10.31 -14.80
CA ILE A 239 6.19 -9.31 -14.39
C ILE A 239 6.93 -8.16 -13.72
N ASP A 240 6.80 -6.97 -14.27
CA ASP A 240 7.46 -5.77 -13.81
C ASP A 240 6.83 -5.30 -12.48
N THR A 241 7.63 -5.29 -11.42
CA THR A 241 7.12 -5.18 -10.04
C THR A 241 7.56 -3.86 -9.41
N TRP A 242 6.59 -3.11 -8.88
CA TRP A 242 6.75 -1.76 -8.34
C TRP A 242 6.21 -1.65 -6.92
N VAL A 243 6.75 -0.68 -6.20
CA VAL A 243 6.21 -0.21 -4.91
C VAL A 243 5.64 1.20 -5.08
N VAL A 244 4.46 1.46 -4.51
CA VAL A 244 3.85 2.80 -4.39
C VAL A 244 3.43 3.01 -2.93
N SER A 245 4.25 3.71 -2.16
CA SER A 245 4.11 3.87 -0.70
C SER A 245 3.77 5.31 -0.30
N ALA A 246 3.05 5.48 0.80
CA ALA A 246 2.82 6.77 1.44
C ALA A 246 3.97 7.22 2.37
N SER A 247 5.03 6.44 2.48
CA SER A 247 6.28 6.80 3.16
C SER A 247 7.20 7.63 2.25
N PRO A 248 8.09 8.46 2.81
CA PRO A 248 9.06 9.26 2.03
C PRO A 248 9.92 8.38 1.12
N GLU A 249 10.05 8.76 -0.16
CA GLU A 249 10.71 7.94 -1.18
C GLU A 249 12.14 7.52 -0.82
N PRO A 250 13.03 8.37 -0.26
CA PRO A 250 14.36 7.95 0.16
C PRO A 250 14.36 6.85 1.22
N ILE A 251 13.33 6.83 2.10
CA ILE A 251 13.18 5.78 3.11
C ILE A 251 12.77 4.46 2.44
N VAL A 252 11.76 4.50 1.55
CA VAL A 252 11.29 3.28 0.85
C VAL A 252 12.42 2.65 0.04
N LYS A 253 13.25 3.44 -0.64
CA LYS A 253 14.41 2.95 -1.40
C LYS A 253 15.41 2.17 -0.54
N VAL A 254 15.67 2.60 0.70
CA VAL A 254 16.54 1.87 1.64
C VAL A 254 15.99 0.47 1.95
N TRP A 255 14.68 0.30 1.96
CA TRP A 255 14.04 -0.97 2.31
C TRP A 255 13.77 -1.86 1.09
N ALA A 256 13.57 -1.30 -0.09
CA ALA A 256 13.17 -2.03 -1.31
C ALA A 256 14.12 -3.17 -1.68
N GLY A 257 15.41 -3.01 -1.41
CA GLY A 257 16.42 -4.04 -1.61
C GLY A 257 16.21 -5.33 -0.81
N GLU A 258 15.45 -5.28 0.30
CA GLU A 258 15.12 -6.48 1.11
C GLU A 258 14.27 -7.50 0.35
N VAL A 259 13.54 -7.04 -0.66
CA VAL A 259 12.71 -7.90 -1.51
C VAL A 259 13.22 -7.98 -2.96
N GLY A 260 14.43 -7.45 -3.23
CA GLY A 260 15.06 -7.52 -4.55
C GLY A 260 14.53 -6.48 -5.55
N LEU A 261 13.98 -5.37 -5.08
CA LEU A 261 13.61 -4.23 -5.92
C LEU A 261 14.74 -3.19 -5.91
N ASP A 262 14.99 -2.57 -7.06
CA ASP A 262 15.91 -1.44 -7.19
C ASP A 262 15.17 -0.09 -7.03
N ASP A 263 15.93 0.98 -6.91
CA ASP A 263 15.42 2.34 -6.68
C ASP A 263 14.49 2.85 -7.78
N GLN A 264 14.60 2.31 -9.01
CA GLN A 264 13.79 2.75 -10.15
C GLN A 264 12.37 2.19 -10.09
N HIS A 265 12.14 1.14 -9.29
CA HIS A 265 10.84 0.51 -9.09
C HIS A 265 10.15 0.97 -7.81
N VAL A 266 10.57 2.12 -7.27
CA VAL A 266 10.01 2.73 -6.05
C VAL A 266 9.37 4.07 -6.36
N VAL A 267 8.14 4.25 -5.90
CA VAL A 267 7.42 5.51 -5.87
C VAL A 267 6.98 5.77 -4.43
N GLY A 268 7.61 6.73 -3.80
CA GLY A 268 7.26 7.20 -2.46
C GLY A 268 6.72 8.62 -2.46
N VAL A 269 6.59 9.21 -1.28
CA VAL A 269 6.29 10.64 -1.16
C VAL A 269 7.55 11.42 -1.54
N GLY A 270 7.45 12.20 -2.61
CA GLY A 270 8.53 13.08 -3.07
C GLY A 270 8.46 14.45 -2.40
N SER A 271 9.56 14.91 -1.81
CA SER A 271 9.73 16.31 -1.39
C SER A 271 10.46 17.11 -2.44
N VAL A 272 10.07 18.37 -2.60
CA VAL A 272 10.81 19.35 -3.41
C VAL A 272 12.14 19.65 -2.73
N ALA A 273 13.25 19.56 -3.46
CA ALA A 273 14.54 19.98 -2.97
C ALA A 273 14.78 21.48 -3.25
N ASP A 274 15.44 22.15 -2.31
CA ASP A 274 15.90 23.53 -2.51
C ASP A 274 17.15 23.60 -3.40
N GLN A 275 17.66 24.80 -3.65
CA GLN A 275 18.83 25.03 -4.50
C GLN A 275 20.13 24.39 -3.96
N SER A 276 20.16 24.05 -2.67
CA SER A 276 21.30 23.34 -2.03
C SER A 276 21.12 21.81 -2.04
N GLY A 277 20.03 21.29 -2.61
CA GLY A 277 19.69 19.87 -2.63
C GLY A 277 19.04 19.36 -1.34
N LYS A 278 18.64 20.25 -0.44
CA LYS A 278 17.96 19.86 0.80
C LYS A 278 16.46 19.74 0.56
N LEU A 279 15.87 18.69 1.11
CA LEU A 279 14.44 18.46 1.11
C LEU A 279 13.72 19.60 1.84
N THR A 280 12.62 20.03 1.30
CA THR A 280 11.71 20.98 1.94
C THR A 280 10.49 20.22 2.46
N ALA A 281 9.61 20.91 3.21
CA ALA A 281 8.32 20.37 3.61
C ALA A 281 7.29 20.33 2.45
N HIS A 282 7.68 20.84 1.27
CA HIS A 282 6.81 20.90 0.09
C HIS A 282 6.89 19.63 -0.73
N LEU A 283 5.73 19.18 -1.24
CA LEU A 283 5.59 17.93 -1.99
C LEU A 283 5.76 18.17 -3.49
N VAL A 284 6.36 17.19 -4.17
CA VAL A 284 6.35 17.10 -5.64
C VAL A 284 4.92 16.84 -6.13
N GLY A 285 4.53 17.47 -7.20
CA GLY A 285 3.17 17.41 -7.74
C GLY A 285 2.92 16.20 -8.66
N CYS A 286 1.67 15.80 -8.78
CA CYS A 286 1.21 14.76 -9.68
C CYS A 286 -0.06 15.20 -10.42
N GLY A 287 -0.27 14.67 -11.63
CA GLY A 287 -1.50 14.89 -12.37
C GLY A 287 -1.72 16.31 -12.84
N GLY A 288 -0.64 17.05 -13.13
CA GLY A 288 -0.68 18.47 -13.53
C GLY A 288 -0.72 19.44 -12.34
N VAL A 289 -0.69 18.94 -11.11
CA VAL A 289 -0.46 19.76 -9.91
C VAL A 289 1.03 20.12 -9.86
N ARG A 290 1.33 21.39 -9.57
CA ARG A 290 2.70 21.89 -9.53
C ARG A 290 3.44 21.42 -8.30
N ASP A 291 4.75 21.29 -8.42
CA ASP A 291 5.64 21.08 -7.29
C ASP A 291 5.49 22.21 -6.27
N GLY A 292 5.39 21.85 -4.99
CA GLY A 292 5.19 22.80 -3.90
C GLY A 292 3.74 23.22 -3.63
N ASP A 293 2.78 22.74 -4.40
CA ASP A 293 1.35 22.97 -4.13
C ASP A 293 0.81 22.16 -2.95
N ASP A 294 1.58 21.19 -2.43
CA ASP A 294 1.27 20.37 -1.24
C ASP A 294 -0.13 19.76 -1.23
N SER A 295 -0.66 19.38 -2.40
CA SER A 295 -2.04 18.93 -2.52
C SER A 295 -2.19 17.49 -3.00
N VAL A 296 -1.11 16.82 -3.40
CA VAL A 296 -1.12 15.44 -3.88
C VAL A 296 0.11 14.69 -3.36
N MET A 297 -0.14 13.60 -2.65
CA MET A 297 0.89 12.63 -2.27
C MET A 297 0.48 11.23 -2.72
N THR A 298 1.28 10.22 -2.47
CA THR A 298 0.98 8.80 -2.74
C THR A 298 -0.06 8.25 -1.74
N TYR A 299 -1.29 8.79 -1.79
CA TYR A 299 -2.40 8.48 -0.88
C TYR A 299 -3.74 8.45 -1.64
N LEU A 300 -4.52 7.38 -1.53
CA LEU A 300 -5.81 7.18 -2.21
C LEU A 300 -5.76 7.52 -3.71
N ASP A 301 -6.46 8.58 -4.15
CA ASP A 301 -6.47 9.02 -5.54
C ASP A 301 -5.07 9.49 -6.00
N GLY A 302 -4.26 9.97 -5.08
CA GLY A 302 -2.86 10.28 -5.34
C GLY A 302 -2.01 9.04 -5.63
N LYS A 303 -2.21 7.89 -4.94
CA LYS A 303 -1.53 6.63 -5.29
C LYS A 303 -1.80 6.23 -6.74
N ARG A 304 -3.07 6.31 -7.18
CA ARG A 304 -3.42 6.09 -8.59
C ARG A 304 -2.72 7.08 -9.52
N CYS A 305 -2.74 8.37 -9.18
CA CYS A 305 -2.08 9.41 -9.96
C CYS A 305 -0.59 9.09 -10.16
N TRP A 306 0.12 8.82 -9.09
CA TRP A 306 1.54 8.54 -9.12
C TRP A 306 1.87 7.23 -9.86
N ALA A 307 1.10 6.17 -9.64
CA ALA A 307 1.23 4.92 -10.41
C ALA A 307 1.03 5.17 -11.92
N ASN A 308 -0.02 5.92 -12.28
CA ASN A 308 -0.31 6.24 -13.68
C ASN A 308 0.78 7.12 -14.30
N GLN A 309 1.29 8.11 -13.56
CA GLN A 309 2.29 9.04 -14.08
C GLN A 309 3.66 8.38 -14.22
N VAL A 310 4.14 7.68 -13.21
CA VAL A 310 5.49 7.13 -13.18
C VAL A 310 5.58 5.78 -13.91
N ILE A 311 4.62 4.89 -13.67
CA ILE A 311 4.69 3.52 -14.18
C ILE A 311 4.11 3.41 -15.60
N PHE A 312 2.99 4.12 -15.86
CA PHE A 312 2.27 4.01 -17.13
C PHE A 312 2.43 5.24 -18.05
N GLY A 313 3.20 6.27 -17.63
CA GLY A 313 3.53 7.44 -18.46
C GLY A 313 2.34 8.35 -18.78
N VAL A 314 1.30 8.35 -17.95
CA VAL A 314 0.11 9.20 -18.13
C VAL A 314 0.26 10.49 -17.34
N THR A 315 0.37 11.61 -18.02
CA THR A 315 0.58 12.95 -17.39
C THR A 315 -0.71 13.77 -17.36
N GLY A 316 -0.69 14.86 -16.56
CA GLY A 316 -1.82 15.76 -16.43
C GLY A 316 -3.02 15.16 -15.67
N PRO A 317 -4.20 15.82 -15.69
CA PRO A 317 -5.36 15.41 -14.89
C PRO A 317 -5.86 13.98 -15.14
N GLN A 318 -5.56 13.40 -16.31
CA GLN A 318 -5.91 12.03 -16.66
C GLN A 318 -5.22 10.99 -15.78
N ALA A 319 -4.10 11.35 -15.14
CA ALA A 319 -3.39 10.47 -14.21
C ALA A 319 -4.26 10.07 -12.99
N PHE A 320 -5.27 10.86 -12.63
CA PHE A 320 -6.23 10.52 -11.56
C PHE A 320 -7.30 9.51 -11.99
N ASN A 321 -7.45 9.25 -13.28
CA ASN A 321 -8.50 8.37 -13.78
C ASN A 321 -8.04 6.91 -13.83
N GLN A 322 -8.97 5.97 -13.66
CA GLN A 322 -8.71 4.57 -13.97
C GLN A 322 -8.42 4.44 -15.47
N LEU A 323 -7.30 3.81 -15.81
CA LEU A 323 -6.91 3.58 -17.20
C LEU A 323 -7.70 2.41 -17.81
N ALA A 324 -7.60 2.23 -19.14
CA ALA A 324 -8.11 1.04 -19.83
C ALA A 324 -7.40 -0.23 -19.29
N ALA A 325 -8.07 -1.38 -19.36
CA ALA A 325 -7.60 -2.61 -18.72
C ALA A 325 -6.23 -3.09 -19.22
N ASP A 326 -5.93 -2.89 -20.49
CA ASP A 326 -4.65 -3.22 -21.13
C ASP A 326 -3.48 -2.32 -20.69
N ARG A 327 -3.79 -1.21 -20.02
CA ARG A 327 -2.84 -0.22 -19.51
C ARG A 327 -2.84 -0.12 -17.98
N ARG A 328 -3.24 -1.17 -17.29
CA ARG A 328 -3.25 -1.25 -15.83
C ARG A 328 -2.44 -2.44 -15.34
N GLN A 329 -2.09 -2.42 -14.07
CA GLN A 329 -1.47 -3.54 -13.39
C GLN A 329 -2.33 -4.80 -13.42
N VAL A 330 -1.70 -5.96 -13.58
CA VAL A 330 -2.38 -7.26 -13.48
C VAL A 330 -2.59 -7.68 -12.04
N LEU A 331 -1.70 -7.27 -11.14
CA LEU A 331 -1.77 -7.53 -9.70
C LEU A 331 -1.50 -6.26 -8.92
N ALA A 332 -2.24 -6.05 -7.85
CA ALA A 332 -1.89 -5.06 -6.84
C ALA A 332 -2.16 -5.59 -5.44
N ALA A 333 -1.36 -5.13 -4.47
CA ALA A 333 -1.50 -5.48 -3.06
C ALA A 333 -1.48 -4.24 -2.17
N GLY A 334 -2.31 -4.24 -1.12
CA GLY A 334 -2.40 -3.17 -0.12
C GLY A 334 -3.07 -3.66 1.15
N ASP A 335 -3.09 -2.82 2.19
CA ASP A 335 -3.60 -3.17 3.52
C ASP A 335 -4.58 -2.14 4.08
N SER A 336 -4.62 -0.94 3.50
CA SER A 336 -5.36 0.19 4.07
C SER A 336 -6.29 0.86 3.07
N ASN A 337 -7.18 1.71 3.59
CA ASN A 337 -8.06 2.53 2.74
C ASN A 337 -7.26 3.40 1.75
N SER A 338 -6.00 3.76 2.09
CA SER A 338 -5.13 4.52 1.19
C SER A 338 -4.85 3.83 -0.14
N ASP A 339 -5.08 2.52 -0.21
CA ASP A 339 -4.78 1.64 -1.34
C ASP A 339 -6.01 1.34 -2.21
N ALA A 340 -7.21 1.66 -1.72
CA ALA A 340 -8.46 1.23 -2.32
C ALA A 340 -8.55 1.53 -3.83
N THR A 341 -7.97 2.64 -4.30
CA THR A 341 -8.01 3.02 -5.71
C THR A 341 -7.10 2.14 -6.56
N PHE A 342 -5.79 2.09 -6.28
CA PHE A 342 -4.85 1.37 -7.15
C PHE A 342 -4.96 -0.15 -6.99
N VAL A 343 -5.31 -0.65 -5.79
CA VAL A 343 -5.59 -2.10 -5.62
C VAL A 343 -6.85 -2.48 -6.37
N GLY A 344 -7.90 -1.66 -6.30
CA GLY A 344 -9.12 -1.86 -7.07
C GLY A 344 -8.92 -1.80 -8.59
N ASP A 345 -7.89 -1.09 -9.07
CA ASP A 345 -7.56 -0.96 -10.49
C ASP A 345 -6.88 -2.21 -11.07
N ALA A 346 -6.32 -3.11 -10.27
CA ALA A 346 -5.73 -4.35 -10.76
C ALA A 346 -6.73 -5.14 -11.63
N THR A 347 -6.23 -5.75 -12.70
CA THR A 347 -7.12 -6.42 -13.67
C THR A 347 -7.35 -7.89 -13.37
N VAL A 348 -6.41 -8.56 -12.67
CA VAL A 348 -6.47 -10.00 -12.40
C VAL A 348 -6.52 -10.29 -10.92
N VAL A 349 -5.64 -9.69 -10.10
CA VAL A 349 -5.62 -9.91 -8.65
C VAL A 349 -5.55 -8.60 -7.89
N SER A 350 -6.49 -8.40 -6.98
CA SER A 350 -6.48 -7.39 -5.93
C SER A 350 -6.24 -8.10 -4.59
N LEU A 351 -4.99 -8.10 -4.09
CA LEU A 351 -4.63 -8.74 -2.82
C LEU A 351 -4.75 -7.74 -1.67
N VAL A 352 -5.39 -8.15 -0.59
CA VAL A 352 -5.53 -7.34 0.63
C VAL A 352 -4.92 -8.08 1.81
N ILE A 353 -4.02 -7.41 2.53
CA ILE A 353 -3.58 -7.84 3.87
C ILE A 353 -4.53 -7.19 4.87
N ASN A 354 -5.33 -8.02 5.56
CA ASN A 354 -6.44 -7.51 6.38
C ASN A 354 -5.93 -6.75 7.62
N ARG A 355 -6.15 -5.43 7.61
CA ARG A 355 -5.95 -4.51 8.75
C ARG A 355 -7.23 -3.84 9.22
N ASN A 356 -8.39 -4.47 8.99
CA ASN A 356 -9.69 -3.96 9.43
C ASN A 356 -10.02 -2.55 8.88
N GLN A 357 -9.73 -2.29 7.58
CA GLN A 357 -9.92 -1.01 6.92
C GLN A 357 -11.20 -1.01 6.07
N ASP A 358 -12.23 -0.28 6.49
CA ASP A 358 -13.60 -0.40 6.01
C ASP A 358 -13.77 -0.30 4.48
N ASP A 359 -13.31 0.77 3.82
CA ASP A 359 -13.50 0.93 2.35
C ASP A 359 -12.84 -0.21 1.58
N LEU A 360 -11.58 -0.53 1.91
CA LEU A 360 -10.82 -1.58 1.25
C LEU A 360 -11.46 -2.96 1.49
N MET A 361 -11.86 -3.26 2.73
CA MET A 361 -12.45 -4.55 3.09
C MET A 361 -13.87 -4.72 2.53
N CYS A 362 -14.68 -3.66 2.46
CA CYS A 362 -15.97 -3.68 1.77
C CYS A 362 -15.83 -4.14 0.32
N ARG A 363 -14.88 -3.56 -0.43
CA ARG A 363 -14.60 -3.94 -1.82
C ARG A 363 -14.06 -5.35 -1.93
N ALA A 364 -13.17 -5.72 -1.02
CA ALA A 364 -12.52 -7.03 -1.04
C ALA A 364 -13.51 -8.16 -0.81
N TYR A 365 -14.38 -8.05 0.19
CA TYR A 365 -15.41 -9.05 0.47
C TYR A 365 -16.49 -9.11 -0.60
N ASP A 366 -16.90 -7.98 -1.18
CA ASP A 366 -17.88 -7.96 -2.27
C ASP A 366 -17.37 -8.68 -3.53
N GLY A 367 -16.07 -8.56 -3.81
CA GLY A 367 -15.42 -9.09 -5.01
C GLY A 367 -14.52 -10.30 -4.82
N LEU A 368 -14.75 -11.17 -3.81
CA LEU A 368 -13.89 -12.33 -3.50
C LEU A 368 -13.69 -13.28 -4.69
N PHE A 369 -12.46 -13.74 -4.90
CA PHE A 369 -12.10 -14.71 -5.95
C PHE A 369 -12.85 -16.04 -5.79
N THR A 370 -13.16 -16.46 -4.58
CA THR A 370 -13.95 -17.66 -4.29
C THR A 370 -15.40 -17.57 -4.79
N ARG A 371 -15.86 -16.37 -5.16
CA ARG A 371 -17.19 -16.12 -5.75
C ARG A 371 -17.08 -15.66 -7.22
N GLY A 372 -15.93 -15.89 -7.87
CA GLY A 372 -15.67 -15.50 -9.26
C GLY A 372 -15.17 -14.05 -9.44
N GLY A 373 -14.86 -13.35 -8.36
CA GLY A 373 -14.22 -12.03 -8.40
C GLY A 373 -12.70 -12.11 -8.51
N LYS A 374 -12.03 -11.00 -8.23
CA LYS A 374 -10.56 -10.86 -8.33
C LYS A 374 -9.87 -10.55 -7.01
N TRP A 375 -10.62 -10.39 -5.93
CA TRP A 375 -10.09 -9.99 -4.63
C TRP A 375 -9.70 -11.20 -3.80
N ALA A 376 -8.50 -11.17 -3.27
CA ALA A 376 -7.99 -12.12 -2.29
C ALA A 376 -7.70 -11.39 -0.98
N ILE A 377 -8.13 -11.97 0.13
CA ILE A 377 -7.88 -11.44 1.47
C ILE A 377 -6.98 -12.42 2.20
N ASN A 378 -5.94 -11.89 2.85
CA ASN A 378 -5.06 -12.64 3.74
C ASN A 378 -4.98 -11.91 5.08
N PRO A 379 -5.04 -12.59 6.22
CA PRO A 379 -4.74 -11.97 7.51
C PRO A 379 -3.31 -11.42 7.51
N MET A 380 -3.00 -10.50 8.40
CA MET A 380 -1.60 -10.13 8.61
C MET A 380 -0.78 -11.38 8.96
N PHE A 381 0.40 -11.54 8.37
CA PHE A 381 1.24 -12.72 8.56
C PHE A 381 1.92 -12.77 9.94
N ILE A 382 2.04 -11.62 10.58
CA ILE A 382 2.60 -11.45 11.93
C ILE A 382 1.59 -10.63 12.71
N ASP A 383 1.22 -11.09 13.90
CA ASP A 383 0.25 -10.46 14.80
C ASP A 383 -1.04 -10.06 14.05
N PRO A 384 -1.80 -11.05 13.51
CA PRO A 384 -3.06 -10.78 12.84
C PRO A 384 -4.03 -10.10 13.80
N LEU A 385 -4.84 -9.18 13.27
CA LEU A 385 -5.86 -8.51 14.06
C LEU A 385 -7.02 -9.50 14.36
N PRO A 386 -7.69 -9.34 15.52
CA PRO A 386 -8.87 -10.14 15.81
C PRO A 386 -10.00 -9.82 14.82
N GLN A 387 -10.98 -10.73 14.76
CA GLN A 387 -12.18 -10.53 13.94
C GLN A 387 -12.79 -9.15 14.16
N HIS A 388 -12.97 -8.42 13.10
CA HIS A 388 -13.64 -7.14 13.12
C HIS A 388 -15.17 -7.32 13.26
N ALA A 389 -15.85 -6.36 13.91
CA ALA A 389 -17.29 -6.19 13.77
C ALA A 389 -17.64 -6.04 12.26
N PRO A 390 -18.88 -6.33 11.82
CA PRO A 390 -19.20 -6.18 10.42
C PRO A 390 -18.78 -4.79 9.88
N TYR A 391 -18.14 -4.78 8.71
CA TYR A 391 -17.76 -3.54 8.03
C TYR A 391 -18.99 -2.79 7.56
N VAL A 392 -19.15 -1.54 7.99
CA VAL A 392 -20.28 -0.67 7.64
C VAL A 392 -20.00 0.01 6.30
N CYS A 393 -20.37 -0.64 5.20
CA CYS A 393 -20.01 -0.19 3.85
C CYS A 393 -20.82 1.03 3.39
N GLY A 394 -21.96 1.33 4.08
CA GLY A 394 -22.78 2.51 3.82
C GLY A 394 -22.09 3.85 4.14
N GLU A 395 -21.00 3.84 4.92
CA GLU A 395 -20.29 5.05 5.37
C GLU A 395 -18.76 4.90 5.25
N ALA A 396 -18.27 3.95 4.44
CA ALA A 396 -16.84 3.63 4.38
C ALA A 396 -16.09 4.43 3.33
N PHE A 397 -16.74 4.93 2.29
CA PHE A 397 -16.08 5.79 1.30
C PHE A 397 -15.97 7.22 1.84
N ILE A 398 -14.75 7.79 1.75
CA ILE A 398 -14.47 9.14 2.21
C ILE A 398 -14.37 10.08 1.01
N ASN A 399 -15.15 11.17 1.01
CA ASN A 399 -15.14 12.22 0.01
C ASN A 399 -13.93 13.16 0.19
N PRO A 400 -13.59 14.01 -0.81
CA PRO A 400 -12.48 14.96 -0.71
C PRO A 400 -12.52 15.91 0.50
N ASP A 401 -13.71 16.21 1.01
CA ASP A 401 -13.94 17.07 2.18
C ASP A 401 -13.99 16.31 3.51
N GLY A 402 -13.78 14.98 3.47
CA GLY A 402 -13.85 14.11 4.65
C GLY A 402 -15.25 13.59 4.98
N SER A 403 -16.30 14.02 4.27
CA SER A 403 -17.63 13.46 4.44
C SER A 403 -17.69 12.00 3.98
N LYS A 404 -18.56 11.21 4.58
CA LYS A 404 -18.68 9.77 4.30
C LYS A 404 -19.88 9.48 3.40
N GLN A 405 -19.76 8.44 2.58
CA GLN A 405 -20.84 7.94 1.73
C GLN A 405 -20.68 6.42 1.51
N PRO A 406 -21.71 5.75 0.92
CA PRO A 406 -21.60 4.34 0.58
C PRO A 406 -20.46 4.03 -0.39
N VAL A 407 -19.79 2.90 -0.16
CA VAL A 407 -18.90 2.31 -1.17
C VAL A 407 -19.74 1.75 -2.31
N LEU A 408 -19.41 2.15 -3.53
CA LEU A 408 -20.16 1.74 -4.72
C LEU A 408 -19.40 0.71 -5.54
N ARG A 409 -20.15 -0.22 -6.17
CA ARG A 409 -19.70 -1.08 -7.26
C ARG A 409 -19.50 -0.26 -8.54
N ASN A 410 -18.89 -0.85 -9.55
CA ASN A 410 -18.68 -0.21 -10.85
C ASN A 410 -19.98 0.15 -11.58
N ASP A 411 -21.08 -0.52 -11.29
CA ASP A 411 -22.42 -0.25 -11.83
C ASP A 411 -23.18 0.85 -11.05
N GLY A 412 -22.55 1.43 -10.02
CA GLY A 412 -23.11 2.47 -9.17
C GLY A 412 -24.00 1.96 -8.03
N THR A 413 -24.16 0.64 -7.86
CA THR A 413 -24.93 0.08 -6.75
C THR A 413 -24.14 0.06 -5.45
N PRO A 414 -24.74 0.38 -4.29
CA PRO A 414 -24.04 0.30 -3.01
C PRO A 414 -23.61 -1.13 -2.67
N ILE A 415 -22.43 -1.25 -2.07
CA ILE A 415 -21.97 -2.51 -1.46
C ILE A 415 -22.67 -2.64 -0.11
N PRO A 416 -23.35 -3.78 0.19
CA PRO A 416 -23.92 -4.03 1.50
C PRO A 416 -22.82 -4.25 2.54
N ASP A 417 -23.17 -4.13 3.81
CA ASP A 417 -22.26 -4.42 4.93
C ASP A 417 -21.69 -5.83 4.80
N GLN A 418 -20.41 -5.96 5.16
CA GLN A 418 -19.66 -7.19 5.00
C GLN A 418 -19.28 -7.80 6.36
N VAL A 419 -19.37 -9.12 6.46
CA VAL A 419 -18.95 -9.86 7.66
C VAL A 419 -17.47 -10.24 7.50
N ASP A 420 -16.67 -9.93 8.52
CA ASP A 420 -15.27 -10.36 8.55
C ASP A 420 -15.19 -11.88 8.77
N SER A 421 -14.56 -12.56 7.84
CA SER A 421 -14.37 -14.03 7.85
C SER A 421 -12.91 -14.45 7.61
N VAL A 422 -11.99 -13.48 7.49
CA VAL A 422 -10.56 -13.69 7.21
C VAL A 422 -9.72 -12.80 8.14
N PHE A 423 -9.39 -13.30 9.33
CA PHE A 423 -8.72 -12.57 10.41
C PHE A 423 -7.66 -13.45 11.11
#